data_50da4a99c4d82608a643cae0bdc16e03
#
_entry.id   50da4a99c4d82608a643cae0bdc16e03
#
_cell.length_a   1.000
_cell.length_b   1.000
_cell.length_c   1.000
_cell.angle_alpha   90.00
_cell.angle_beta   90.00
_cell.angle_gamma   90.00
#
_symmetry.space_group_name_H-M   'P 1'
#
loop_
_entity.id
_entity.type
_entity.pdbx_description
1 polymer ?
#
loop_
_entity_poly.entity_id
_entity_poly.type
_entity_poly.pdbx_seq_one_letter_code
_entity_poly.pdbx_strand_id
1 'polypeptide(L)'
;VIPPHYYDEWDYKYASYKPDWAAVYERLHSHSDATFIDQLLDKNRDLAKQLKRILDLLKPQNKKRLRFQEEGSELDLDIALRSVIELKNGSQPDTRINTDFEHDSRSVSVLLLLDLSESLNDIVESTNQTILELSQEAVSLLAWSVEQLGDNFAIAGFNSNTREQVMYYHIKGFSERW
;
A
#
# COMPACT_ATOMS: atom_id res chain seq x y z
N VAL A 1 13.47 -18.14 19.08
CA VAL A 1 12.81 -16.98 19.74
C VAL A 1 13.57 -15.75 19.28
N ILE A 2 12.91 -14.84 18.55
CA ILE A 2 13.50 -13.58 18.14
C ILE A 2 13.60 -12.70 19.39
N PRO A 3 14.77 -12.10 19.68
CA PRO A 3 14.89 -11.19 20.83
C PRO A 3 14.00 -9.95 20.64
N PRO A 4 13.51 -9.32 21.70
CA PRO A 4 12.71 -8.11 21.58
C PRO A 4 13.54 -6.94 21.06
N HIS A 5 12.88 -6.04 20.35
CA HIS A 5 13.41 -4.73 20.00
C HIS A 5 13.03 -3.73 21.07
N TYR A 6 14.00 -2.93 21.53
CA TYR A 6 13.78 -1.92 22.54
C TYR A 6 13.65 -0.54 21.89
N TYR A 7 12.70 0.25 22.42
CA TYR A 7 12.41 1.59 21.92
C TYR A 7 12.35 2.59 23.07
N ASP A 8 12.79 3.81 22.77
CA ASP A 8 12.68 4.93 23.67
C ASP A 8 11.22 5.38 23.78
N GLU A 9 10.77 5.71 25.00
CA GLU A 9 9.43 6.21 25.25
C GLU A 9 9.47 7.58 25.92
N TRP A 10 8.60 8.48 25.48
CA TRP A 10 8.48 9.81 26.06
C TRP A 10 7.78 9.77 27.42
N ASP A 11 8.50 10.21 28.47
CA ASP A 11 7.89 10.39 29.78
C ASP A 11 7.46 11.84 29.97
N TYR A 12 6.13 12.05 29.94
CA TYR A 12 5.54 13.38 30.09
C TYR A 12 5.77 14.01 31.45
N LYS A 13 5.99 13.20 32.54
CA LYS A 13 6.22 13.68 33.87
C LYS A 13 7.60 14.34 34.03
N TYR A 14 8.58 13.80 33.30
CA TYR A 14 9.97 14.29 33.37
C TYR A 14 10.35 15.06 32.08
N ALA A 15 9.41 15.20 31.13
CA ALA A 15 9.63 15.86 29.84
C ALA A 15 10.93 15.38 29.15
N SER A 16 11.16 14.06 29.14
CA SER A 16 12.36 13.45 28.60
C SER A 16 12.07 12.06 28.00
N TYR A 17 12.87 11.64 27.05
CA TYR A 17 12.85 10.26 26.57
C TYR A 17 13.57 9.34 27.54
N LYS A 18 12.95 8.23 27.87
CA LYS A 18 13.58 7.13 28.60
C LYS A 18 14.07 6.10 27.62
N PRO A 19 15.37 5.85 27.57
CA PRO A 19 15.96 4.92 26.62
C PRO A 19 15.52 3.49 26.95
N ASP A 20 15.32 2.67 25.88
CA ASP A 20 15.01 1.23 25.96
C ASP A 20 13.80 0.89 26.85
N TRP A 21 12.81 1.77 26.93
CA TRP A 21 11.73 1.68 27.92
C TRP A 21 10.55 0.83 27.44
N ALA A 22 10.39 0.61 26.13
CA ALA A 22 9.38 -0.27 25.56
C ALA A 22 10.02 -1.47 24.88
N ALA A 23 9.54 -2.68 25.17
CA ALA A 23 10.01 -3.92 24.55
C ALA A 23 8.96 -4.46 23.56
N VAL A 24 9.35 -4.56 22.28
CA VAL A 24 8.50 -5.04 21.19
C VAL A 24 8.95 -6.42 20.75
N TYR A 25 8.03 -7.38 20.78
CA TYR A 25 8.23 -8.76 20.35
C TYR A 25 7.58 -8.98 19.00
N GLU A 26 8.37 -9.26 18.00
CA GLU A 26 7.86 -9.56 16.67
C GLU A 26 7.43 -11.02 16.53
N ARG A 27 6.30 -11.23 15.88
CA ARG A 27 5.72 -12.54 15.60
C ARG A 27 5.22 -12.61 14.16
N LEU A 28 5.43 -13.74 13.53
CA LEU A 28 4.76 -14.05 12.28
C LEU A 28 3.37 -14.61 12.59
N HIS A 29 2.35 -14.06 11.96
CA HIS A 29 1.00 -14.62 12.05
C HIS A 29 0.89 -15.77 11.02
N SER A 30 0.40 -16.93 11.46
CA SER A 30 0.14 -18.05 10.55
C SER A 30 -1.05 -17.70 9.63
N HIS A 31 -0.90 -18.01 8.34
CA HIS A 31 -1.86 -17.67 7.29
C HIS A 31 -3.29 -18.08 7.63
N SER A 32 -4.22 -17.18 7.38
CA SER A 32 -5.66 -17.42 7.43
C SER A 32 -6.15 -18.04 6.11
N ASP A 33 -7.32 -18.64 6.17
CA ASP A 33 -7.96 -19.32 5.04
C ASP A 33 -8.29 -18.34 3.90
N ALA A 34 -7.85 -18.64 2.69
CA ALA A 34 -8.08 -17.80 1.50
C ALA A 34 -9.58 -17.59 1.19
N THR A 35 -10.43 -18.52 1.64
CA THR A 35 -11.89 -18.44 1.44
C THR A 35 -12.56 -17.31 2.23
N PHE A 36 -11.89 -16.82 3.28
CA PHE A 36 -12.42 -15.73 4.12
C PHE A 36 -12.65 -14.43 3.34
N ILE A 37 -11.72 -14.08 2.47
CA ILE A 37 -11.82 -12.85 1.66
C ILE A 37 -12.98 -12.93 0.67
N ASP A 38 -13.18 -14.07 0.01
CA ASP A 38 -14.28 -14.25 -0.93
C ASP A 38 -15.63 -14.15 -0.23
N GLN A 39 -15.78 -14.77 0.95
CA GLN A 39 -16.98 -14.67 1.77
C GLN A 39 -17.26 -13.24 2.23
N LEU A 40 -16.19 -12.51 2.60
CA LEU A 40 -16.28 -11.12 3.03
C LEU A 40 -16.72 -10.20 1.89
N LEU A 41 -16.15 -10.39 0.69
CA LEU A 41 -16.53 -9.63 -0.50
C LEU A 41 -17.97 -9.91 -0.93
N ASP A 42 -18.43 -11.16 -0.81
CA ASP A 42 -19.82 -11.51 -1.10
C ASP A 42 -20.78 -10.91 -0.06
N LYS A 43 -20.44 -10.95 1.24
CA LYS A 43 -21.21 -10.32 2.31
C LYS A 43 -21.33 -8.81 2.12
N ASN A 44 -20.26 -8.15 1.67
CA ASN A 44 -20.18 -6.70 1.54
C ASN A 44 -20.11 -6.23 0.07
N ARG A 45 -20.76 -6.95 -0.83
CA ARG A 45 -20.66 -6.74 -2.30
C ARG A 45 -20.91 -5.31 -2.74
N ASP A 46 -21.91 -4.64 -2.16
CA ASP A 46 -22.24 -3.27 -2.55
C ASP A 46 -21.21 -2.26 -2.05
N LEU A 47 -20.70 -2.47 -0.84
CA LEU A 47 -19.60 -1.65 -0.31
C LEU A 47 -18.32 -1.85 -1.11
N ALA A 48 -17.96 -3.08 -1.46
CA ALA A 48 -16.82 -3.39 -2.31
C ALA A 48 -16.92 -2.71 -3.69
N LYS A 49 -18.11 -2.71 -4.32
CA LYS A 49 -18.37 -1.99 -5.58
C LYS A 49 -18.20 -0.48 -5.43
N GLN A 50 -18.70 0.10 -4.35
CA GLN A 50 -18.57 1.55 -4.08
C GLN A 50 -17.09 1.91 -3.87
N LEU A 51 -16.36 1.15 -3.07
CA LEU A 51 -14.94 1.32 -2.85
C LEU A 51 -14.16 1.24 -4.17
N LYS A 52 -14.39 0.20 -4.97
CA LYS A 52 -13.76 0.06 -6.28
C LYS A 52 -14.02 1.29 -7.17
N ARG A 53 -15.25 1.78 -7.21
CA ARG A 53 -15.61 2.96 -8.00
C ARG A 53 -14.86 4.22 -7.55
N ILE A 54 -14.74 4.43 -6.23
CA ILE A 54 -13.99 5.56 -5.66
C ILE A 54 -12.50 5.43 -6.01
N LEU A 55 -11.95 4.21 -5.87
CA LEU A 55 -10.54 3.94 -6.14
C LEU A 55 -10.19 4.08 -7.62
N ASP A 56 -11.08 3.68 -8.53
CA ASP A 56 -10.87 3.88 -9.96
C ASP A 56 -10.75 5.38 -10.33
N LEU A 57 -11.41 6.28 -9.57
CA LEU A 57 -11.23 7.72 -9.72
C LEU A 57 -9.87 8.22 -9.20
N LEU A 58 -9.24 7.49 -8.28
CA LEU A 58 -7.94 7.83 -7.71
C LEU A 58 -6.77 7.29 -8.54
N LYS A 59 -7.02 6.42 -9.52
CA LYS A 59 -5.98 5.94 -10.45
C LYS A 59 -5.41 7.11 -11.23
N PRO A 60 -4.09 7.25 -11.30
CA PRO A 60 -3.48 8.31 -12.08
C PRO A 60 -3.86 8.15 -13.55
N GLN A 61 -4.51 9.19 -14.08
CA GLN A 61 -4.88 9.23 -15.50
C GLN A 61 -3.84 9.99 -16.34
N ASN A 62 -2.84 10.57 -15.68
CA ASN A 62 -1.82 11.35 -16.36
C ASN A 62 -0.82 10.42 -17.06
N LYS A 63 -0.73 10.61 -18.37
CA LYS A 63 0.32 10.02 -19.19
C LYS A 63 1.44 11.03 -19.31
N LYS A 64 2.65 10.65 -18.89
CA LYS A 64 3.85 11.43 -19.11
C LYS A 64 4.38 11.13 -20.51
N ARG A 65 4.51 12.18 -21.34
CA ARG A 65 5.07 12.05 -22.68
C ARG A 65 6.59 11.94 -22.59
N LEU A 66 7.14 10.82 -23.04
CA LEU A 66 8.58 10.57 -23.19
C LEU A 66 8.97 10.91 -24.62
N ARG A 67 9.78 11.97 -24.81
CA ARG A 67 10.32 12.37 -26.09
C ARG A 67 11.67 11.72 -26.32
N PHE A 68 12.18 11.78 -27.58
CA PHE A 68 13.49 11.23 -27.97
C PHE A 68 13.61 9.73 -27.74
N GLN A 69 12.63 8.98 -28.21
CA GLN A 69 12.65 7.52 -28.17
C GLN A 69 13.03 6.97 -29.56
N GLU A 70 13.81 5.87 -29.60
CA GLU A 70 14.12 5.17 -30.84
C GLU A 70 12.87 4.45 -31.37
N GLU A 71 12.09 3.88 -30.47
CA GLU A 71 10.79 3.25 -30.73
C GLU A 71 9.72 3.94 -29.87
N GLY A 72 8.50 4.05 -30.37
CA GLY A 72 7.42 4.71 -29.63
C GLY A 72 6.09 4.60 -30.35
N SER A 73 5.01 4.96 -29.64
CA SER A 73 3.64 4.89 -30.13
C SER A 73 3.30 5.99 -31.14
N GLU A 74 4.02 7.11 -31.11
CA GLU A 74 3.80 8.27 -31.96
C GLU A 74 5.13 8.86 -32.48
N LEU A 75 5.08 9.50 -33.66
CA LEU A 75 6.19 10.26 -34.22
C LEU A 75 6.19 11.69 -33.65
N ASP A 76 7.34 12.16 -33.13
CA ASP A 76 7.51 13.56 -32.77
C ASP A 76 7.87 14.38 -34.02
N LEU A 77 6.87 15.06 -34.58
CA LEU A 77 7.03 15.79 -35.84
C LEU A 77 8.10 16.89 -35.78
N ASP A 78 8.30 17.53 -34.64
CA ASP A 78 9.31 18.58 -34.47
C ASP A 78 10.72 17.98 -34.53
N ILE A 79 10.93 16.84 -33.88
CA ILE A 79 12.23 16.15 -33.87
C ILE A 79 12.47 15.53 -35.24
N ALA A 80 11.48 14.88 -35.83
CA ALA A 80 11.57 14.30 -37.17
C ALA A 80 11.93 15.36 -38.23
N LEU A 81 11.29 16.54 -38.17
CA LEU A 81 11.60 17.64 -39.08
C LEU A 81 13.03 18.13 -38.92
N ARG A 82 13.54 18.29 -37.69
CA ARG A 82 14.92 18.65 -37.40
C ARG A 82 15.89 17.62 -37.96
N SER A 83 15.64 16.34 -37.73
CA SER A 83 16.47 15.24 -38.24
C SER A 83 16.54 15.24 -39.78
N VAL A 84 15.44 15.54 -40.46
CA VAL A 84 15.43 15.68 -41.94
C VAL A 84 16.27 16.90 -42.40
N ILE A 85 16.19 18.01 -41.68
CA ILE A 85 16.99 19.21 -41.99
C ILE A 85 18.48 18.92 -41.77
N GLU A 86 18.85 18.29 -40.68
CA GLU A 86 20.23 17.90 -40.37
C GLU A 86 20.79 16.96 -41.44
N LEU A 87 20.00 15.94 -41.86
CA LEU A 87 20.38 15.04 -42.93
C LEU A 87 20.65 15.80 -44.25
N LYS A 88 19.78 16.75 -44.63
CA LYS A 88 19.97 17.58 -45.82
C LYS A 88 21.19 18.48 -45.74
N ASN A 89 21.58 18.90 -44.59
CA ASN A 89 22.77 19.73 -44.34
C ASN A 89 24.07 18.90 -44.20
N GLY A 90 23.98 17.56 -44.40
CA GLY A 90 25.14 16.67 -44.29
C GLY A 90 25.58 16.36 -42.87
N SER A 91 24.75 16.68 -41.89
CA SER A 91 24.97 16.32 -40.48
C SER A 91 24.33 14.96 -40.15
N GLN A 92 24.83 14.30 -39.11
CA GLN A 92 24.23 13.03 -38.66
C GLN A 92 22.93 13.32 -37.89
N PRO A 93 21.76 12.86 -38.38
CA PRO A 93 20.50 13.14 -37.73
C PRO A 93 20.32 12.31 -36.45
N ASP A 94 19.52 12.83 -35.50
CA ASP A 94 19.08 12.05 -34.35
C ASP A 94 18.01 11.04 -34.80
N THR A 95 18.25 9.76 -34.53
CA THR A 95 17.32 8.66 -34.88
C THR A 95 16.15 8.53 -33.91
N ARG A 96 16.24 9.17 -32.75
CA ARG A 96 15.22 9.12 -31.67
C ARG A 96 14.08 10.09 -31.94
N ILE A 97 13.34 9.82 -33.02
CA ILE A 97 12.26 10.69 -33.54
C ILE A 97 10.88 10.34 -33.01
N ASN A 98 10.77 9.30 -32.16
CA ASN A 98 9.49 8.86 -31.63
C ASN A 98 9.23 9.41 -30.23
N THR A 99 7.96 9.39 -29.85
CA THR A 99 7.48 9.59 -28.49
C THR A 99 6.72 8.39 -28.01
N ASP A 100 6.84 8.13 -26.74
CA ASP A 100 6.02 7.15 -26.04
C ASP A 100 5.32 7.78 -24.84
N PHE A 101 4.34 7.09 -24.28
CA PHE A 101 3.61 7.54 -23.11
C PHE A 101 3.81 6.55 -21.97
N GLU A 102 4.39 7.03 -20.90
CA GLU A 102 4.47 6.29 -19.64
C GLU A 102 3.32 6.73 -18.72
N HIS A 103 2.65 5.76 -18.11
CA HIS A 103 1.72 6.08 -17.04
C HIS A 103 2.51 6.56 -15.83
N ASP A 104 2.11 7.70 -15.29
CA ASP A 104 2.69 8.23 -14.06
C ASP A 104 2.40 7.22 -12.93
N SER A 105 3.40 6.40 -12.61
CA SER A 105 3.26 5.37 -11.60
C SER A 105 3.24 6.01 -10.22
N ARG A 106 2.20 5.76 -9.44
CA ARG A 106 2.18 6.11 -8.02
C ARG A 106 3.22 5.24 -7.30
N SER A 107 4.09 5.89 -6.53
CA SER A 107 4.99 5.20 -5.62
C SER A 107 4.45 5.35 -4.18
N VAL A 108 3.32 4.70 -3.92
CA VAL A 108 2.68 4.71 -2.59
C VAL A 108 2.82 3.32 -1.98
N SER A 109 3.19 3.29 -0.71
CA SER A 109 3.17 2.09 0.11
C SER A 109 2.29 2.33 1.32
N VAL A 110 1.36 1.42 1.57
CA VAL A 110 0.35 1.54 2.64
C VAL A 110 0.61 0.48 3.71
N LEU A 111 0.77 0.90 4.95
CA LEU A 111 0.77 -0.01 6.10
C LEU A 111 -0.55 0.11 6.84
N LEU A 112 -1.28 -0.99 6.94
CA LEU A 112 -2.49 -1.13 7.74
C LEU A 112 -2.09 -1.74 9.09
N LEU A 113 -2.22 -0.96 10.16
CA LEU A 113 -1.89 -1.39 11.51
C LEU A 113 -3.15 -1.56 12.34
N LEU A 114 -3.42 -2.80 12.76
CA LEU A 114 -4.58 -3.19 13.55
C LEU A 114 -4.24 -3.20 15.04
N ASP A 115 -5.07 -2.57 15.82
CA ASP A 115 -5.13 -2.83 17.25
C ASP A 115 -5.79 -4.20 17.48
N LEU A 116 -5.15 -5.06 18.25
CA LEU A 116 -5.61 -6.41 18.60
C LEU A 116 -5.77 -6.54 20.14
N SER A 117 -5.99 -5.42 20.82
CA SER A 117 -6.16 -5.40 22.28
C SER A 117 -7.46 -6.10 22.70
N GLU A 118 -7.48 -6.60 23.93
CA GLU A 118 -8.59 -7.37 24.48
C GLU A 118 -9.89 -6.56 24.58
N SER A 119 -9.80 -5.24 24.72
CA SER A 119 -10.95 -4.34 24.72
C SER A 119 -11.77 -4.35 23.44
N LEU A 120 -11.23 -4.87 22.34
CA LEU A 120 -11.95 -5.03 21.06
C LEU A 120 -12.86 -6.26 20.99
N ASN A 121 -12.88 -7.09 22.05
CA ASN A 121 -13.82 -8.23 22.15
C ASN A 121 -15.23 -7.83 22.56
N ASP A 122 -15.48 -6.54 22.85
CA ASP A 122 -16.80 -6.05 23.13
C ASP A 122 -17.73 -6.17 21.92
N ILE A 123 -18.98 -6.59 22.17
CA ILE A 123 -19.98 -6.83 21.15
C ILE A 123 -20.68 -5.52 20.79
N VAL A 124 -20.75 -5.22 19.50
CA VAL A 124 -21.54 -4.10 18.95
C VAL A 124 -22.98 -4.57 18.77
N GLU A 125 -23.91 -4.02 19.56
CA GLU A 125 -25.33 -4.44 19.60
C GLU A 125 -26.01 -4.41 18.23
N SER A 126 -25.66 -3.45 17.36
CA SER A 126 -26.29 -3.29 16.05
C SER A 126 -25.94 -4.39 15.04
N THR A 127 -24.77 -5.01 15.17
CA THR A 127 -24.25 -6.02 14.23
C THR A 127 -24.13 -7.40 14.84
N ASN A 128 -24.19 -7.49 16.17
CA ASN A 128 -23.92 -8.71 16.95
C ASN A 128 -22.54 -9.31 16.66
N GLN A 129 -21.57 -8.47 16.32
CA GLN A 129 -20.18 -8.81 16.06
C GLN A 129 -19.29 -8.08 17.07
N THR A 130 -18.10 -8.60 17.32
CA THR A 130 -17.10 -7.89 18.12
C THR A 130 -16.50 -6.72 17.34
N ILE A 131 -15.99 -5.72 18.05
CA ILE A 131 -15.26 -4.60 17.43
C ILE A 131 -14.07 -5.15 16.64
N LEU A 132 -13.42 -6.20 17.15
CA LEU A 132 -12.31 -6.87 16.48
C LEU A 132 -12.72 -7.46 15.13
N GLU A 133 -13.82 -8.21 15.07
CA GLU A 133 -14.35 -8.79 13.83
C GLU A 133 -14.69 -7.70 12.82
N LEU A 134 -15.34 -6.63 13.23
CA LEU A 134 -15.64 -5.48 12.37
C LEU A 134 -14.37 -4.80 11.84
N SER A 135 -13.35 -4.66 12.71
CA SER A 135 -12.07 -4.08 12.32
C SER A 135 -11.33 -4.97 11.30
N GLN A 136 -11.36 -6.28 11.49
CA GLN A 136 -10.79 -7.24 10.54
C GLN A 136 -11.51 -7.21 9.19
N GLU A 137 -12.83 -7.15 9.18
CA GLU A 137 -13.62 -6.99 7.95
C GLU A 137 -13.28 -5.68 7.22
N ALA A 138 -13.20 -4.56 7.95
CA ALA A 138 -12.88 -3.26 7.38
C ALA A 138 -11.48 -3.22 6.78
N VAL A 139 -10.48 -3.76 7.49
CA VAL A 139 -9.08 -3.82 7.01
C VAL A 139 -8.96 -4.74 5.80
N SER A 140 -9.67 -5.87 5.79
CA SER A 140 -9.66 -6.79 4.65
C SER A 140 -10.24 -6.16 3.39
N LEU A 141 -11.36 -5.43 3.50
CA LEU A 141 -11.95 -4.67 2.40
C LEU A 141 -11.03 -3.56 1.91
N LEU A 142 -10.37 -2.85 2.84
CA LEU A 142 -9.43 -1.80 2.48
C LEU A 142 -8.19 -2.37 1.81
N ALA A 143 -7.63 -3.48 2.32
CA ALA A 143 -6.50 -4.18 1.73
C ALA A 143 -6.80 -4.65 0.30
N TRP A 144 -7.96 -5.31 0.10
CA TRP A 144 -8.42 -5.69 -1.23
C TRP A 144 -8.53 -4.47 -2.16
N SER A 145 -9.01 -3.38 -1.63
CA SER A 145 -9.17 -2.13 -2.38
C SER A 145 -7.83 -1.52 -2.81
N VAL A 146 -6.84 -1.51 -1.92
CA VAL A 146 -5.47 -1.02 -2.20
C VAL A 146 -4.80 -1.91 -3.25
N GLU A 147 -5.01 -3.23 -3.18
CA GLU A 147 -4.51 -4.17 -4.18
C GLU A 147 -5.08 -3.87 -5.58
N GLN A 148 -6.37 -3.50 -5.69
CA GLN A 148 -6.98 -3.10 -6.96
C GLN A 148 -6.35 -1.84 -7.57
N LEU A 149 -5.75 -0.97 -6.73
CA LEU A 149 -4.99 0.20 -7.19
C LEU A 149 -3.60 -0.18 -7.74
N GLY A 150 -3.09 -1.35 -7.36
CA GLY A 150 -1.73 -1.78 -7.67
C GLY A 150 -0.68 -1.15 -6.76
N ASP A 151 -1.08 -0.52 -5.66
CA ASP A 151 -0.17 0.03 -4.65
C ASP A 151 0.35 -1.11 -3.75
N ASN A 152 1.59 -0.98 -3.30
CA ASN A 152 2.16 -1.93 -2.34
C ASN A 152 1.54 -1.73 -0.96
N PHE A 153 1.17 -2.81 -0.29
CA PHE A 153 0.65 -2.72 1.06
C PHE A 153 1.14 -3.83 1.97
N ALA A 154 1.16 -3.52 3.25
CA ALA A 154 1.44 -4.46 4.33
C ALA A 154 0.35 -4.37 5.39
N ILE A 155 0.14 -5.46 6.11
CA ILE A 155 -0.80 -5.53 7.24
C ILE A 155 -0.02 -6.03 8.45
N ALA A 156 -0.18 -5.33 9.56
CA ALA A 156 0.36 -5.71 10.83
C ALA A 156 -0.68 -5.52 11.94
N GLY A 157 -0.50 -6.20 13.03
CA GLY A 157 -1.32 -6.03 14.21
C GLY A 157 -0.46 -5.84 15.45
N PHE A 158 -1.01 -5.22 16.48
CA PHE A 158 -0.32 -5.11 17.74
C PHE A 158 -1.28 -5.26 18.91
N ASN A 159 -0.76 -5.75 20.02
CA ASN A 159 -1.38 -5.65 21.33
C ASN A 159 -0.30 -5.44 22.39
N SER A 160 -0.69 -4.97 23.56
CA SER A 160 0.23 -4.80 24.66
C SER A 160 -0.41 -5.22 25.99
N ASN A 161 0.38 -5.87 26.81
CA ASN A 161 0.04 -6.16 28.22
C ASN A 161 0.80 -5.23 29.17
N THR A 162 1.64 -4.40 28.75
CA THR A 162 2.37 -3.29 29.37
C THR A 162 3.39 -2.80 28.34
N ARG A 163 4.14 -1.75 28.64
CA ARG A 163 5.27 -1.31 27.81
C ARG A 163 6.38 -2.34 27.68
N GLU A 164 6.52 -3.24 28.65
CA GLU A 164 7.54 -4.29 28.67
C GLU A 164 7.16 -5.50 27.79
N GLN A 165 5.91 -5.56 27.33
CA GLN A 165 5.39 -6.66 26.53
C GLN A 165 4.42 -6.15 25.48
N VAL A 166 4.98 -5.57 24.43
CA VAL A 166 4.26 -5.17 23.23
C VAL A 166 4.46 -6.25 22.17
N MET A 167 3.38 -6.85 21.72
CA MET A 167 3.41 -7.85 20.66
C MET A 167 3.12 -7.17 19.32
N TYR A 168 3.97 -7.40 18.33
CA TYR A 168 3.79 -6.96 16.96
C TYR A 168 3.68 -8.16 16.04
N TYR A 169 2.59 -8.25 15.30
CA TYR A 169 2.27 -9.38 14.43
C TYR A 169 2.42 -8.95 12.98
N HIS A 170 3.31 -9.61 12.25
CA HIS A 170 3.39 -9.51 10.80
C HIS A 170 2.31 -10.39 10.18
N ILE A 171 1.29 -9.79 9.58
CA ILE A 171 0.17 -10.50 8.95
C ILE A 171 0.45 -10.64 7.46
N LYS A 172 0.89 -9.55 6.79
CA LYS A 172 1.27 -9.53 5.39
C LYS A 172 2.41 -8.53 5.18
N GLY A 173 3.49 -8.95 4.56
CA GLY A 173 4.60 -8.08 4.14
C GLY A 173 4.32 -7.36 2.82
N PHE A 174 5.07 -6.28 2.54
CA PHE A 174 4.94 -5.51 1.29
C PHE A 174 5.25 -6.32 0.03
N SER A 175 6.17 -7.27 0.11
CA SER A 175 6.60 -8.13 -1.01
C SER A 175 5.77 -9.41 -1.15
N GLU A 176 4.89 -9.70 -0.22
CA GLU A 176 4.04 -10.87 -0.24
C GLU A 176 2.80 -10.62 -1.11
N ARG A 177 2.39 -11.65 -1.86
CA ARG A 177 1.11 -11.59 -2.57
C ARG A 177 -0.02 -11.87 -1.59
N TRP A 178 -1.14 -11.24 -1.86
CA TRP A 178 -2.38 -11.46 -1.12
C TRP A 178 -3.01 -12.80 -1.47
#